data_0fc9e016a82e53857ed97b4b6079677b
#
_entry.id   0fc9e016a82e53857ed97b4b6079677b
#
_cell.length_a   1.000
_cell.length_b   1.000
_cell.length_c   1.000
_cell.angle_alpha   90.00
_cell.angle_beta   90.00
_cell.angle_gamma   90.00
#
_symmetry.space_group_name_H-M   'P 1'
#
loop_
_entity.id
_entity.type
_entity.pdbx_description
1 polymer ?
#
loop_
_entity_poly.entity_id
_entity_poly.type
_entity_poly.pdbx_seq_one_letter_code
_entity_poly.pdbx_strand_id
1 'polypeptide(L)'
;MSQALSTDVLIVGGGIAGLWLNARLRRQGFATLLVDNARLGGGQSVKSQGIIHGGAKYALHGALTGASEAIADMPRRWREALVGTGELDLSGVRLLSDAHYLWSPGSLAGNITSFFASKAVRGRVDQVKGEHLPPALQHPKFKGKVYRLAELVLDVPSLISRLSELAGDGLLAAERIEPLRENGTLAGLIIDGREIRAQRIILSAGRGNDELLGALDLSQPAQQLRPLHMTLVKGPTLKPLYAHCLGGGPKPRVTITTHPAADGQWVWYLGGDLAEADGVARDEAAQIQAAKKELSELLPWVDLSAAQWATLRVDRAEPAQSGLAFPYNAFLHEQGKLLVGWPTKLALAPDFADRVLAALSRDGVQPTTHAPLPALPRPSVA
;
A
#
# COMPACT_ATOMS: atom_id res chain seq x y z
N MET A 1 -32.58 24.60 -2.45
CA MET A 1 -32.26 23.16 -2.54
C MET A 1 -31.00 23.02 -3.37
N SER A 2 -29.95 22.39 -2.86
CA SER A 2 -28.75 22.11 -3.64
C SER A 2 -29.11 21.16 -4.77
N GLN A 3 -28.66 21.46 -6.00
CA GLN A 3 -28.91 20.61 -7.17
C GLN A 3 -28.28 19.24 -6.93
N ALA A 4 -29.04 18.15 -7.13
CA ALA A 4 -28.53 16.79 -7.06
C ALA A 4 -27.41 16.61 -8.08
N LEU A 5 -26.30 16.03 -7.66
CA LEU A 5 -25.20 15.70 -8.55
C LEU A 5 -25.36 14.28 -9.10
N SER A 6 -24.81 14.05 -10.28
CA SER A 6 -24.81 12.74 -10.93
C SER A 6 -23.41 12.43 -11.46
N THR A 7 -23.00 11.17 -11.30
CA THR A 7 -21.71 10.67 -11.77
C THR A 7 -21.84 9.22 -12.23
N ASP A 8 -20.91 8.69 -13.02
CA ASP A 8 -20.94 7.27 -13.37
C ASP A 8 -20.50 6.43 -12.17
N VAL A 9 -19.41 6.82 -11.54
CA VAL A 9 -18.84 6.08 -10.41
C VAL A 9 -18.53 7.02 -9.25
N LEU A 10 -19.13 6.71 -8.09
CA LEU A 10 -18.86 7.38 -6.83
C LEU A 10 -17.89 6.51 -6.00
N ILE A 11 -16.73 7.05 -5.65
CA ILE A 11 -15.69 6.35 -4.90
C ILE A 11 -15.59 6.95 -3.52
N VAL A 12 -15.66 6.14 -2.46
CA VAL A 12 -15.46 6.57 -1.08
C VAL A 12 -14.14 6.01 -0.57
N GLY A 13 -13.24 6.91 -0.16
CA GLY A 13 -11.90 6.61 0.35
C GLY A 13 -10.79 7.05 -0.58
N GLY A 14 -10.07 8.10 -0.19
CA GLY A 14 -8.96 8.73 -0.89
C GLY A 14 -7.59 8.12 -0.57
N GLY A 15 -7.54 6.84 -0.22
CA GLY A 15 -6.31 6.06 -0.14
C GLY A 15 -5.78 5.67 -1.51
N ILE A 16 -4.69 4.89 -1.55
CA ILE A 16 -4.07 4.42 -2.80
C ILE A 16 -5.06 3.68 -3.72
N ALA A 17 -5.98 2.90 -3.14
CA ALA A 17 -6.98 2.15 -3.91
C ALA A 17 -7.95 3.07 -4.67
N GLY A 18 -8.57 3.99 -3.94
CA GLY A 18 -9.55 4.92 -4.54
C GLY A 18 -8.91 5.89 -5.51
N LEU A 19 -7.75 6.44 -5.17
CA LEU A 19 -7.02 7.38 -6.05
C LEU A 19 -6.56 6.72 -7.35
N TRP A 20 -5.98 5.50 -7.27
CA TRP A 20 -5.58 4.76 -8.46
C TRP A 20 -6.79 4.43 -9.35
N LEU A 21 -7.84 3.88 -8.73
CA LEU A 21 -9.08 3.56 -9.43
C LEU A 21 -9.70 4.79 -10.11
N ASN A 22 -9.78 5.91 -9.38
CA ASN A 22 -10.31 7.16 -9.91
C ASN A 22 -9.55 7.61 -11.16
N ALA A 23 -8.21 7.63 -11.10
CA ALA A 23 -7.37 8.01 -12.23
C ALA A 23 -7.57 7.06 -13.43
N ARG A 24 -7.69 5.74 -13.18
CA ARG A 24 -7.94 4.74 -14.23
C ARG A 24 -9.29 4.92 -14.90
N LEU A 25 -10.36 5.14 -14.13
CA LEU A 25 -11.72 5.36 -14.65
C LEU A 25 -11.81 6.65 -15.45
N ARG A 26 -11.24 7.75 -14.95
CA ARG A 26 -11.22 9.03 -15.68
C ARG A 26 -10.49 8.91 -17.03
N ARG A 27 -9.37 8.17 -17.06
CA ARG A 27 -8.65 7.91 -18.32
C ARG A 27 -9.48 7.12 -19.33
N GLN A 28 -10.47 6.35 -18.88
CA GLN A 28 -11.41 5.62 -19.72
C GLN A 28 -12.71 6.41 -20.04
N GLY A 29 -12.76 7.69 -19.64
CA GLY A 29 -13.87 8.57 -19.93
C GLY A 29 -15.03 8.54 -18.93
N PHE A 30 -14.91 7.75 -17.84
CA PHE A 30 -15.96 7.76 -16.80
C PHE A 30 -15.94 9.10 -16.04
N ALA A 31 -17.12 9.64 -15.83
CA ALA A 31 -17.33 10.68 -14.83
C ALA A 31 -17.25 10.08 -13.45
N THR A 32 -16.27 10.54 -12.63
CA THR A 32 -16.03 10.01 -11.29
C THR A 32 -16.05 11.11 -10.26
N LEU A 33 -16.52 10.79 -9.06
CA LEU A 33 -16.36 11.61 -7.88
C LEU A 33 -15.74 10.75 -6.78
N LEU A 34 -14.59 11.17 -6.25
CA LEU A 34 -13.94 10.54 -5.13
C LEU A 34 -14.13 11.37 -3.87
N VAL A 35 -14.63 10.74 -2.83
CA VAL A 35 -14.95 11.35 -1.54
C VAL A 35 -13.99 10.84 -0.47
N ASP A 36 -13.43 11.74 0.33
CA ASP A 36 -12.63 11.40 1.50
C ASP A 36 -12.94 12.33 2.67
N ASN A 37 -12.90 11.82 3.89
CA ASN A 37 -13.31 12.56 5.09
C ASN A 37 -12.16 13.32 5.78
N ALA A 38 -10.91 13.19 5.29
CA ALA A 38 -9.77 13.78 5.97
C ALA A 38 -8.72 14.29 4.98
N ARG A 39 -7.66 13.50 4.84
CA ARG A 39 -6.51 13.79 3.99
C ARG A 39 -6.28 12.62 3.04
N LEU A 40 -6.17 12.92 1.76
CA LEU A 40 -5.86 11.91 0.76
C LEU A 40 -4.60 11.14 1.16
N GLY A 41 -4.70 9.82 1.17
CA GLY A 41 -3.61 8.94 1.61
C GLY A 41 -3.38 8.89 3.12
N GLY A 42 -4.03 9.74 3.93
CA GLY A 42 -3.74 9.93 5.35
C GLY A 42 -3.94 8.70 6.26
N GLY A 43 -4.65 7.70 5.78
CA GLY A 43 -4.82 6.43 6.47
C GLY A 43 -3.61 5.51 6.36
N GLN A 44 -3.85 4.27 5.91
CA GLN A 44 -2.82 3.23 5.78
C GLN A 44 -1.79 3.51 4.68
N SER A 45 -2.13 4.29 3.64
CA SER A 45 -1.30 4.48 2.45
C SER A 45 0.04 5.13 2.77
N VAL A 46 0.05 6.34 3.36
CA VAL A 46 1.30 7.07 3.71
C VAL A 46 2.06 6.42 4.87
N LYS A 47 1.42 5.54 5.62
CA LYS A 47 2.06 4.76 6.69
C LYS A 47 2.70 3.48 6.19
N SER A 48 2.62 3.20 4.89
CA SER A 48 3.28 2.04 4.29
C SER A 48 4.76 2.33 4.04
N GLN A 49 5.55 1.27 3.89
CA GLN A 49 6.97 1.39 3.55
C GLN A 49 7.24 1.69 2.07
N GLY A 50 6.19 1.87 1.26
CA GLY A 50 6.32 2.19 -0.16
C GLY A 50 6.82 1.05 -1.05
N ILE A 51 6.90 -0.18 -0.56
CA ILE A 51 7.47 -1.32 -1.29
C ILE A 51 6.46 -1.85 -2.30
N ILE A 52 6.87 -1.91 -3.57
CA ILE A 52 6.13 -2.57 -4.64
C ILE A 52 6.63 -4.00 -4.77
N HIS A 53 5.98 -4.90 -4.06
CA HIS A 53 6.34 -6.30 -4.01
C HIS A 53 6.10 -7.01 -5.34
N GLY A 54 7.06 -7.86 -5.76
CA GLY A 54 6.98 -8.74 -6.92
C GLY A 54 6.79 -10.23 -6.58
N GLY A 55 6.46 -10.53 -5.33
CA GLY A 55 6.14 -11.90 -4.90
C GLY A 55 7.35 -12.80 -4.60
N ALA A 56 8.59 -12.37 -4.84
CA ALA A 56 9.78 -13.19 -4.64
C ALA A 56 9.88 -13.74 -3.21
N LYS A 57 9.54 -12.97 -2.19
CA LYS A 57 9.52 -13.42 -0.80
C LYS A 57 8.42 -14.46 -0.47
N TYR A 58 7.35 -14.50 -1.28
CA TYR A 58 6.24 -15.45 -1.06
C TYR A 58 6.52 -16.81 -1.69
N ALA A 59 7.37 -16.86 -2.72
CA ALA A 59 7.92 -18.10 -3.24
C ALA A 59 8.76 -18.86 -2.19
N LEU A 60 9.26 -18.16 -1.14
CA LEU A 60 9.90 -18.74 0.04
C LEU A 60 9.00 -19.74 0.79
N HIS A 61 7.71 -19.66 0.62
CA HIS A 61 6.71 -20.46 1.35
C HIS A 61 6.05 -21.53 0.48
N GLY A 62 6.59 -21.81 -0.72
CA GLY A 62 6.09 -22.88 -1.60
C GLY A 62 4.71 -22.61 -2.24
N ALA A 63 4.16 -21.40 -2.10
CA ALA A 63 2.83 -21.05 -2.60
C ALA A 63 2.91 -20.32 -3.94
N LEU A 64 3.30 -21.04 -5.00
CA LEU A 64 3.02 -20.59 -6.37
C LEU A 64 1.59 -21.03 -6.74
N THR A 65 0.62 -20.19 -6.42
CA THR A 65 -0.77 -20.33 -6.87
C THR A 65 -1.09 -19.22 -7.87
N GLY A 66 -2.17 -19.34 -8.66
CA GLY A 66 -2.60 -18.26 -9.58
C GLY A 66 -2.77 -16.89 -8.89
N ALA A 67 -2.97 -16.88 -7.57
CA ALA A 67 -2.95 -15.67 -6.75
C ALA A 67 -1.56 -15.01 -6.64
N SER A 68 -0.47 -15.75 -6.83
CA SER A 68 0.89 -15.20 -6.83
C SER A 68 1.25 -14.54 -8.17
N GLU A 69 0.48 -14.78 -9.24
CA GLU A 69 0.72 -14.18 -10.55
C GLU A 69 0.39 -12.69 -10.58
N ALA A 70 -0.71 -12.28 -9.95
CA ALA A 70 -1.10 -10.87 -9.91
C ALA A 70 0.00 -10.02 -9.26
N ILE A 71 0.53 -10.43 -8.10
CA ILE A 71 1.59 -9.67 -7.42
C ILE A 71 2.92 -9.73 -8.17
N ALA A 72 3.19 -10.81 -8.91
CA ALA A 72 4.43 -10.98 -9.64
C ALA A 72 4.63 -9.96 -10.77
N ASP A 73 3.54 -9.48 -11.37
CA ASP A 73 3.55 -8.51 -12.46
C ASP A 73 3.58 -7.04 -11.96
N MET A 74 3.32 -6.80 -10.68
CA MET A 74 3.23 -5.44 -10.15
C MET A 74 4.49 -4.59 -10.36
N PRO A 75 5.73 -5.07 -10.12
CA PRO A 75 6.91 -4.24 -10.36
C PRO A 75 7.04 -3.74 -11.80
N ARG A 76 6.65 -4.54 -12.79
CA ARG A 76 6.64 -4.12 -14.19
C ARG A 76 5.59 -3.03 -14.44
N ARG A 77 4.34 -3.25 -14.02
CA ARG A 77 3.23 -2.30 -14.19
C ARG A 77 3.54 -0.95 -13.54
N TRP A 78 4.09 -0.97 -12.33
CA TRP A 78 4.48 0.25 -11.64
C TRP A 78 5.64 0.98 -12.33
N ARG A 79 6.65 0.26 -12.88
CA ARG A 79 7.72 0.89 -13.68
C ARG A 79 7.17 1.57 -14.92
N GLU A 80 6.30 0.90 -15.65
CA GLU A 80 5.64 1.47 -16.83
C GLU A 80 4.85 2.74 -16.48
N ALA A 81 4.14 2.73 -15.35
CA ALA A 81 3.43 3.92 -14.86
C ALA A 81 4.39 5.06 -14.50
N LEU A 82 5.50 4.78 -13.81
CA LEU A 82 6.50 5.78 -13.41
C LEU A 82 7.19 6.48 -14.60
N VAL A 83 7.28 5.82 -15.75
CA VAL A 83 7.80 6.42 -16.98
C VAL A 83 6.71 6.91 -17.94
N GLY A 84 5.46 6.91 -17.52
CA GLY A 84 4.32 7.43 -18.29
C GLY A 84 3.85 6.53 -19.44
N THR A 85 4.37 5.30 -19.58
CA THR A 85 3.98 4.34 -20.64
C THR A 85 2.94 3.34 -20.18
N GLY A 86 2.60 3.34 -18.88
CA GLY A 86 1.66 2.40 -18.28
C GLY A 86 0.19 2.84 -18.34
N GLU A 87 -0.58 2.18 -17.50
CA GLU A 87 -2.02 2.43 -17.36
C GLU A 87 -2.35 3.79 -16.70
N LEU A 88 -1.40 4.39 -16.02
CA LEU A 88 -1.40 5.76 -15.51
C LEU A 88 -0.07 6.43 -15.84
N ASP A 89 -0.06 7.74 -15.92
CA ASP A 89 1.16 8.54 -15.99
C ASP A 89 1.53 9.02 -14.58
N LEU A 90 2.46 8.32 -13.95
CA LEU A 90 3.03 8.67 -12.65
C LEU A 90 4.41 9.33 -12.76
N SER A 91 4.74 9.92 -13.90
CA SER A 91 5.96 10.71 -14.06
C SER A 91 6.04 11.79 -12.99
N GLY A 92 7.21 11.95 -12.38
CA GLY A 92 7.42 12.86 -11.25
C GLY A 92 7.23 12.26 -9.86
N VAL A 93 6.67 11.05 -9.74
CA VAL A 93 6.68 10.32 -8.47
C VAL A 93 8.11 9.94 -8.12
N ARG A 94 8.52 10.23 -6.88
CA ARG A 94 9.89 9.97 -6.43
C ARG A 94 10.12 8.48 -6.20
N LEU A 95 11.05 7.91 -6.95
CA LEU A 95 11.57 6.57 -6.72
C LEU A 95 12.67 6.63 -5.64
N LEU A 96 12.47 5.97 -4.51
CA LEU A 96 13.45 5.88 -3.44
C LEU A 96 14.50 4.79 -3.69
N SER A 97 14.06 3.67 -4.28
CA SER A 97 14.95 2.60 -4.73
C SER A 97 14.36 1.85 -5.92
N ASP A 98 15.21 1.53 -6.91
CA ASP A 98 14.87 0.71 -8.07
C ASP A 98 14.91 -0.80 -7.78
N ALA A 99 15.35 -1.16 -6.58
CA ALA A 99 15.46 -2.52 -6.08
C ALA A 99 15.16 -2.60 -4.59
N HIS A 100 14.69 -3.76 -4.16
CA HIS A 100 14.65 -4.14 -2.76
C HIS A 100 15.56 -5.35 -2.56
N TYR A 101 16.14 -5.51 -1.39
CA TYR A 101 17.13 -6.57 -1.16
C TYR A 101 16.61 -7.57 -0.13
N LEU A 102 17.04 -8.82 -0.30
CA LEU A 102 16.98 -9.86 0.72
C LEU A 102 18.38 -10.12 1.25
N TRP A 103 18.57 -10.16 2.55
CA TRP A 103 19.85 -10.49 3.13
C TRP A 103 19.70 -11.36 4.38
N SER A 104 20.76 -12.05 4.74
CA SER A 104 20.84 -12.81 5.98
C SER A 104 22.16 -12.55 6.67
N PRO A 105 22.20 -12.60 8.03
CA PRO A 105 23.43 -12.70 8.78
C PRO A 105 24.26 -13.91 8.34
N GLY A 106 25.59 -13.85 8.56
CA GLY A 106 26.52 -14.93 8.16
C GLY A 106 26.15 -16.31 8.68
N SER A 107 25.60 -16.41 9.89
CA SER A 107 25.15 -17.65 10.52
C SER A 107 24.00 -18.36 9.79
N LEU A 108 23.21 -17.65 8.99
CA LEU A 108 22.05 -18.18 8.24
C LEU A 108 22.25 -18.18 6.72
N ALA A 109 23.45 -17.85 6.25
CA ALA A 109 23.75 -17.71 4.82
C ALA A 109 23.53 -18.99 4.00
N GLY A 110 23.58 -20.17 4.63
CA GLY A 110 23.32 -21.48 3.99
C GLY A 110 21.84 -21.65 3.59
N ASN A 111 20.91 -21.24 4.44
CA ASN A 111 19.48 -21.42 4.22
C ASN A 111 18.94 -20.61 3.04
N ILE A 112 19.46 -19.41 2.83
CA ILE A 112 19.09 -18.57 1.68
C ILE A 112 19.60 -19.17 0.38
N THR A 113 20.78 -19.77 0.37
CA THR A 113 21.37 -20.31 -0.86
C THR A 113 20.59 -21.51 -1.40
N SER A 114 20.14 -22.40 -0.51
CA SER A 114 19.34 -23.57 -0.92
C SER A 114 17.97 -23.15 -1.48
N PHE A 115 17.41 -22.10 -0.95
CA PHE A 115 16.14 -21.53 -1.42
C PHE A 115 16.25 -20.97 -2.85
N PHE A 116 17.25 -20.12 -3.13
CA PHE A 116 17.43 -19.52 -4.46
C PHE A 116 18.03 -20.52 -5.49
N ALA A 117 18.46 -21.68 -5.06
CA ALA A 117 18.81 -22.78 -5.97
C ALA A 117 17.57 -23.39 -6.67
N SER A 118 16.36 -23.15 -6.15
CA SER A 118 15.13 -23.64 -6.79
C SER A 118 14.86 -22.93 -8.12
N LYS A 119 14.39 -23.67 -9.14
CA LYS A 119 14.12 -23.14 -10.49
C LYS A 119 13.06 -22.03 -10.52
N ALA A 120 12.15 -21.98 -9.54
CA ALA A 120 11.02 -21.06 -9.51
C ALA A 120 11.40 -19.59 -9.28
N VAL A 121 12.61 -19.33 -8.79
CA VAL A 121 13.10 -17.99 -8.44
C VAL A 121 14.26 -17.54 -9.36
N ARG A 122 14.84 -18.44 -10.13
CA ARG A 122 15.91 -18.14 -11.09
C ARG A 122 15.40 -17.16 -12.16
N GLY A 123 16.11 -16.02 -12.30
CA GLY A 123 15.78 -14.94 -13.26
C GLY A 123 15.04 -13.76 -12.66
N ARG A 124 14.66 -13.80 -11.35
CA ARG A 124 14.06 -12.67 -10.62
C ARG A 124 14.92 -12.16 -9.47
N VAL A 125 16.04 -12.80 -9.20
CA VAL A 125 16.88 -12.55 -8.02
C VAL A 125 18.35 -12.75 -8.37
N ASP A 126 19.15 -11.71 -8.19
CA ASP A 126 20.58 -11.71 -8.42
C ASP A 126 21.35 -11.60 -7.10
N GLN A 127 22.34 -12.48 -6.87
CA GLN A 127 23.24 -12.31 -5.73
C GLN A 127 24.19 -11.15 -5.99
N VAL A 128 24.24 -10.19 -5.04
CA VAL A 128 25.14 -9.05 -5.11
C VAL A 128 26.27 -9.15 -4.08
N LYS A 129 27.46 -8.62 -4.42
CA LYS A 129 28.68 -8.68 -3.62
C LYS A 129 29.51 -7.41 -3.81
N GLY A 130 30.46 -7.19 -2.91
CA GLY A 130 31.44 -6.11 -3.01
C GLY A 130 30.77 -4.73 -3.07
N GLU A 131 31.14 -3.94 -4.04
CA GLU A 131 30.64 -2.58 -4.28
C GLU A 131 29.17 -2.50 -4.66
N HIS A 132 28.58 -3.61 -5.12
CA HIS A 132 27.15 -3.69 -5.44
C HIS A 132 26.25 -3.95 -4.23
N LEU A 133 26.83 -4.13 -3.04
CA LEU A 133 26.05 -4.21 -1.80
C LEU A 133 25.38 -2.87 -1.50
N PRO A 134 24.19 -2.87 -0.86
CA PRO A 134 23.62 -1.65 -0.29
C PRO A 134 24.61 -0.90 0.58
N PRO A 135 24.66 0.43 0.54
CA PRO A 135 25.68 1.22 1.26
C PRO A 135 25.79 0.91 2.77
N ALA A 136 24.68 0.59 3.43
CA ALA A 136 24.67 0.21 4.84
C ALA A 136 25.31 -1.17 5.12
N LEU A 137 25.43 -2.03 4.11
CA LEU A 137 26.02 -3.37 4.20
C LEU A 137 27.46 -3.43 3.65
N GLN A 138 27.98 -2.33 3.09
CA GLN A 138 29.38 -2.22 2.64
C GLN A 138 30.32 -2.02 3.82
N HIS A 139 30.49 -3.05 4.64
CA HIS A 139 31.34 -2.99 5.82
C HIS A 139 32.11 -4.31 6.01
N PRO A 140 33.41 -4.29 6.41
CA PRO A 140 34.22 -5.49 6.57
C PRO A 140 33.67 -6.54 7.55
N LYS A 141 32.88 -6.10 8.54
CA LYS A 141 32.22 -6.99 9.51
C LYS A 141 30.98 -7.69 8.91
N PHE A 142 30.44 -7.23 7.77
CA PHE A 142 29.33 -7.91 7.13
C PHE A 142 29.80 -9.23 6.50
N LYS A 143 29.22 -10.35 6.94
CA LYS A 143 29.55 -11.70 6.45
C LYS A 143 28.35 -12.41 5.84
N GLY A 144 27.25 -11.71 5.64
CA GLY A 144 26.00 -12.25 5.12
C GLY A 144 26.00 -12.41 3.60
N LYS A 145 24.87 -12.87 3.07
CA LYS A 145 24.57 -12.90 1.64
C LYS A 145 23.45 -11.92 1.34
N VAL A 146 23.55 -11.26 0.19
CA VAL A 146 22.57 -10.28 -0.27
C VAL A 146 22.10 -10.66 -1.67
N TYR A 147 20.79 -10.57 -1.88
CA TYR A 147 20.14 -10.81 -3.15
C TYR A 147 19.29 -9.59 -3.54
N ARG A 148 19.45 -9.13 -4.76
CA ARG A 148 18.67 -8.03 -5.33
C ARG A 148 17.36 -8.58 -5.87
N LEU A 149 16.24 -7.95 -5.47
CA LEU A 149 14.90 -8.22 -5.98
C LEU A 149 14.48 -7.12 -6.96
N ALA A 150 13.73 -7.49 -7.99
CA ALA A 150 13.18 -6.53 -8.94
C ALA A 150 11.99 -5.73 -8.38
N GLU A 151 11.98 -5.48 -7.09
CA GLU A 151 10.96 -4.72 -6.36
C GLU A 151 11.36 -3.26 -6.25
N LEU A 152 10.39 -2.34 -6.27
CA LEU A 152 10.63 -0.89 -6.15
C LEU A 152 10.30 -0.41 -4.75
N VAL A 153 10.87 0.73 -4.36
CA VAL A 153 10.41 1.48 -3.18
C VAL A 153 10.11 2.92 -3.59
N LEU A 154 8.88 3.36 -3.35
CA LEU A 154 8.38 4.67 -3.73
C LEU A 154 8.24 5.60 -2.52
N ASP A 155 8.40 6.88 -2.77
CA ASP A 155 8.00 7.94 -1.85
C ASP A 155 6.47 8.10 -1.92
N VAL A 156 5.78 7.53 -0.94
CA VAL A 156 4.31 7.47 -0.96
C VAL A 156 3.65 8.84 -0.91
N PRO A 157 4.14 9.84 -0.17
CA PRO A 157 3.59 11.19 -0.25
C PRO A 157 3.60 11.75 -1.67
N SER A 158 4.72 11.62 -2.42
CA SER A 158 4.76 12.08 -3.82
C SER A 158 3.81 11.29 -4.73
N LEU A 159 3.62 10.00 -4.47
CA LEU A 159 2.64 9.18 -5.20
C LEU A 159 1.21 9.66 -4.96
N ILE A 160 0.82 9.93 -3.71
CA ILE A 160 -0.51 10.44 -3.37
C ILE A 160 -0.74 11.82 -3.99
N SER A 161 0.27 12.70 -3.93
CA SER A 161 0.20 14.02 -4.59
C SER A 161 -0.07 13.88 -6.09
N ARG A 162 0.70 13.05 -6.78
CA ARG A 162 0.54 12.82 -8.22
C ARG A 162 -0.83 12.25 -8.58
N LEU A 163 -1.31 11.26 -7.83
CA LEU A 163 -2.64 10.70 -8.04
C LEU A 163 -3.77 11.71 -7.76
N SER A 164 -3.57 12.60 -6.79
CA SER A 164 -4.49 13.71 -6.51
C SER A 164 -4.56 14.71 -7.67
N GLU A 165 -3.43 14.98 -8.34
CA GLU A 165 -3.40 15.79 -9.57
C GLU A 165 -4.19 15.14 -10.71
N LEU A 166 -3.99 13.83 -10.91
CA LEU A 166 -4.72 13.06 -11.93
C LEU A 166 -6.24 12.98 -11.67
N ALA A 167 -6.66 13.11 -10.41
CA ALA A 167 -8.08 13.16 -10.05
C ALA A 167 -8.76 14.48 -10.46
N GLY A 168 -8.00 15.55 -10.68
CA GLY A 168 -8.53 16.85 -11.15
C GLY A 168 -9.61 17.42 -10.24
N ASP A 169 -10.76 17.78 -10.80
CA ASP A 169 -11.93 18.32 -10.11
C ASP A 169 -12.84 17.27 -9.45
N GLY A 170 -12.57 16.00 -9.68
CA GLY A 170 -13.36 14.88 -9.16
C GLY A 170 -13.05 14.49 -7.71
N LEU A 171 -12.69 15.44 -6.84
CA LEU A 171 -12.40 15.23 -5.42
C LEU A 171 -13.37 16.02 -4.55
N LEU A 172 -13.91 15.38 -3.51
CA LEU A 172 -14.82 15.97 -2.54
C LEU A 172 -14.36 15.65 -1.11
N ALA A 173 -14.11 16.67 -0.31
CA ALA A 173 -13.97 16.54 1.13
C ALA A 173 -15.37 16.44 1.76
N ALA A 174 -15.59 15.45 2.64
CA ALA A 174 -16.88 15.25 3.28
C ALA A 174 -16.72 14.59 4.65
N GLU A 175 -17.57 14.97 5.59
CA GLU A 175 -17.57 14.44 6.95
C GLU A 175 -18.66 13.38 7.14
N ARG A 176 -19.81 13.56 6.49
CA ARG A 176 -20.99 12.73 6.71
C ARG A 176 -21.45 12.07 5.42
N ILE A 177 -21.65 10.77 5.48
CA ILE A 177 -22.12 9.94 4.36
C ILE A 177 -23.32 9.13 4.82
N GLU A 178 -24.43 9.26 4.08
CA GLU A 178 -25.68 8.54 4.32
C GLU A 178 -26.18 7.88 3.04
N PRO A 179 -26.95 6.79 3.12
CA PRO A 179 -27.51 6.15 1.93
C PRO A 179 -28.60 7.03 1.29
N LEU A 180 -28.53 7.20 -0.02
CA LEU A 180 -29.65 7.69 -0.83
C LEU A 180 -30.37 6.48 -1.42
N ARG A 181 -31.61 6.23 -0.95
CA ARG A 181 -32.41 5.08 -1.38
C ARG A 181 -33.63 5.55 -2.19
N GLU A 182 -33.94 4.79 -3.23
CA GLU A 182 -35.17 4.93 -4.02
C GLU A 182 -35.86 3.57 -4.08
N ASN A 183 -37.12 3.52 -3.71
CA ASN A 183 -37.88 2.28 -3.64
C ASN A 183 -37.13 1.15 -2.88
N GLY A 184 -36.44 1.50 -1.78
CA GLY A 184 -35.68 0.56 -0.99
C GLY A 184 -34.30 0.18 -1.56
N THR A 185 -33.98 0.61 -2.80
CA THR A 185 -32.72 0.30 -3.48
C THR A 185 -31.73 1.46 -3.33
N LEU A 186 -30.45 1.16 -3.14
CA LEU A 186 -29.38 2.16 -3.09
C LEU A 186 -29.25 2.86 -4.46
N ALA A 187 -29.54 4.16 -4.51
CA ALA A 187 -29.50 4.98 -5.72
C ALA A 187 -28.25 5.87 -5.77
N GLY A 188 -27.66 6.17 -4.62
CA GLY A 188 -26.53 7.07 -4.46
C GLY A 188 -26.17 7.23 -2.99
N LEU A 189 -25.49 8.32 -2.68
CA LEU A 189 -25.16 8.73 -1.30
C LEU A 189 -25.61 10.18 -1.07
N ILE A 190 -25.99 10.49 0.17
CA ILE A 190 -26.14 11.87 0.64
C ILE A 190 -24.84 12.22 1.35
N ILE A 191 -24.12 13.20 0.84
CA ILE A 191 -22.79 13.61 1.32
C ILE A 191 -22.91 15.04 1.82
N ASP A 192 -22.76 15.24 3.13
CA ASP A 192 -22.93 16.53 3.81
C ASP A 192 -24.25 17.23 3.40
N GLY A 193 -25.33 16.45 3.32
CA GLY A 193 -26.67 16.92 2.92
C GLY A 193 -26.87 17.12 1.41
N ARG A 194 -25.89 16.76 0.58
CA ARG A 194 -25.98 16.84 -0.88
C ARG A 194 -26.25 15.45 -1.47
N GLU A 195 -27.29 15.32 -2.24
CA GLU A 195 -27.58 14.07 -2.98
C GLU A 195 -26.62 13.88 -4.14
N ILE A 196 -25.97 12.72 -4.19
CA ILE A 196 -25.07 12.31 -5.28
C ILE A 196 -25.54 10.95 -5.79
N ARG A 197 -25.98 10.91 -7.04
CA ARG A 197 -26.44 9.71 -7.73
C ARG A 197 -25.29 9.10 -8.52
N ALA A 198 -25.22 7.76 -8.54
CA ALA A 198 -24.20 7.06 -9.30
C ALA A 198 -24.72 5.76 -9.89
N GLN A 199 -24.14 5.33 -11.01
CA GLN A 199 -24.40 3.99 -11.57
C GLN A 199 -23.79 2.93 -10.67
N ARG A 200 -22.58 3.20 -10.10
CA ARG A 200 -21.88 2.33 -9.14
C ARG A 200 -21.27 3.15 -8.01
N ILE A 201 -21.21 2.54 -6.83
CA ILE A 201 -20.60 3.10 -5.63
C ILE A 201 -19.50 2.15 -5.19
N ILE A 202 -18.30 2.66 -4.97
CA ILE A 202 -17.12 1.89 -4.60
C ILE A 202 -16.66 2.30 -3.20
N LEU A 203 -16.68 1.41 -2.24
CA LEU A 203 -16.07 1.63 -0.93
C LEU A 203 -14.63 1.10 -0.95
N SER A 204 -13.67 2.01 -0.83
CA SER A 204 -12.23 1.75 -0.78
C SER A 204 -11.54 2.48 0.37
N ALA A 205 -12.31 2.76 1.43
CA ALA A 205 -11.90 3.56 2.58
C ALA A 205 -10.99 2.81 3.58
N GLY A 206 -10.49 1.63 3.21
CA GLY A 206 -9.63 0.83 4.08
C GLY A 206 -10.34 0.51 5.40
N ARG A 207 -9.81 1.02 6.53
CA ARG A 207 -10.43 0.82 7.85
C ARG A 207 -11.85 1.38 7.94
N GLY A 208 -12.13 2.47 7.23
CA GLY A 208 -13.45 3.10 7.21
C GLY A 208 -14.53 2.31 6.50
N ASN A 209 -14.20 1.24 5.76
CA ASN A 209 -15.22 0.43 5.08
C ASN A 209 -16.23 -0.20 6.05
N ASP A 210 -15.80 -0.61 7.24
CA ASP A 210 -16.67 -1.23 8.25
C ASP A 210 -17.75 -0.25 8.75
N GLU A 211 -17.34 0.98 9.07
CA GLU A 211 -18.25 2.06 9.48
C GLU A 211 -19.21 2.45 8.35
N LEU A 212 -18.71 2.55 7.11
CA LEU A 212 -19.52 2.87 5.94
C LEU A 212 -20.54 1.76 5.64
N LEU A 213 -20.15 0.50 5.77
CA LEU A 213 -21.08 -0.63 5.64
C LEU A 213 -22.20 -0.55 6.68
N GLY A 214 -21.84 -0.27 7.94
CA GLY A 214 -22.82 -0.06 9.01
C GLY A 214 -23.78 1.10 8.72
N ALA A 215 -23.30 2.21 8.20
CA ALA A 215 -24.12 3.37 7.79
C ALA A 215 -25.05 3.05 6.61
N LEU A 216 -24.72 2.04 5.83
CA LEU A 216 -25.55 1.54 4.72
C LEU A 216 -26.47 0.36 5.11
N ASP A 217 -26.55 0.01 6.41
CA ASP A 217 -27.29 -1.15 6.95
C ASP A 217 -26.77 -2.50 6.40
N LEU A 218 -25.47 -2.61 6.17
CA LEU A 218 -24.79 -3.79 5.63
C LEU A 218 -23.78 -4.34 6.63
N SER A 219 -23.64 -5.66 6.69
CA SER A 219 -22.69 -6.37 7.55
C SER A 219 -21.62 -7.17 6.78
N GLN A 220 -21.72 -7.17 5.45
CA GLN A 220 -20.80 -7.91 4.59
C GLN A 220 -20.24 -7.01 3.49
N PRO A 221 -18.99 -7.25 3.10
CA PRO A 221 -18.03 -8.24 3.65
C PRO A 221 -17.48 -7.81 5.01
N ALA A 222 -17.27 -8.77 5.90
CA ALA A 222 -16.67 -8.48 7.20
C ALA A 222 -15.20 -8.06 7.05
N GLN A 223 -14.76 -7.16 7.91
CA GLN A 223 -13.39 -6.63 7.95
C GLN A 223 -12.63 -7.17 9.16
N GLN A 224 -11.33 -7.37 9.00
CA GLN A 224 -10.39 -7.55 10.11
C GLN A 224 -9.27 -6.51 10.08
N LEU A 225 -8.71 -6.22 11.24
CA LEU A 225 -7.54 -5.37 11.38
C LEU A 225 -6.33 -6.23 11.74
N ARG A 226 -5.21 -6.00 11.06
CA ARG A 226 -3.90 -6.54 11.42
C ARG A 226 -3.00 -5.39 11.87
N PRO A 227 -2.88 -5.18 13.18
CA PRO A 227 -2.08 -4.08 13.69
C PRO A 227 -0.58 -4.33 13.49
N LEU A 228 0.16 -3.23 13.40
CA LEU A 228 1.62 -3.17 13.39
C LEU A 228 2.09 -2.09 14.37
N HIS A 229 3.23 -2.31 14.99
CA HIS A 229 3.94 -1.31 15.77
C HIS A 229 5.32 -1.07 15.16
N MET A 230 5.36 -0.19 14.17
CA MET A 230 6.56 0.17 13.41
C MET A 230 7.50 1.03 14.25
N THR A 231 8.79 1.00 13.92
CA THR A 231 9.79 1.88 14.56
C THR A 231 10.46 2.74 13.51
N LEU A 232 10.69 4.01 13.84
CA LEU A 232 11.45 4.95 13.03
C LEU A 232 12.76 5.29 13.77
N VAL A 233 13.85 5.31 13.03
CA VAL A 233 15.14 5.75 13.53
C VAL A 233 15.74 6.74 12.56
N LYS A 234 16.09 7.94 13.06
CA LYS A 234 16.70 9.02 12.30
C LYS A 234 18.07 9.33 12.84
N GLY A 235 19.06 9.45 11.97
CA GLY A 235 20.41 9.76 12.43
C GLY A 235 21.37 10.13 11.31
N PRO A 236 22.44 10.86 11.65
CA PRO A 236 23.41 11.38 10.68
C PRO A 236 24.29 10.29 10.04
N THR A 237 24.41 9.13 10.70
CA THR A 237 25.25 8.01 10.24
C THR A 237 24.51 7.01 9.37
N LEU A 238 23.19 7.14 9.26
CA LEU A 238 22.39 6.22 8.48
C LEU A 238 22.70 6.33 6.99
N LYS A 239 22.87 5.17 6.36
CA LYS A 239 23.02 5.04 4.91
C LYS A 239 21.76 4.39 4.32
N PRO A 240 21.43 4.66 3.06
CA PRO A 240 20.27 4.03 2.42
C PRO A 240 20.31 2.51 2.50
N LEU A 241 19.18 1.92 2.95
CA LEU A 241 18.97 0.49 3.01
C LEU A 241 17.48 0.19 2.74
N TYR A 242 17.22 -0.63 1.73
CA TYR A 242 15.89 -1.09 1.33
C TYR A 242 15.92 -2.61 1.28
N ALA A 243 15.71 -3.24 2.44
CA ALA A 243 16.00 -4.65 2.55
C ALA A 243 15.13 -5.39 3.58
N HIS A 244 14.87 -6.67 3.28
CA HIS A 244 14.37 -7.65 4.23
C HIS A 244 15.54 -8.45 4.82
N CYS A 245 15.69 -8.44 6.13
CA CYS A 245 16.60 -9.35 6.82
C CYS A 245 15.86 -10.67 7.12
N LEU A 246 16.37 -11.77 6.60
CA LEU A 246 15.80 -13.09 6.88
C LEU A 246 16.35 -13.63 8.20
N GLY A 247 15.44 -14.24 8.99
CA GLY A 247 15.75 -15.00 10.20
C GLY A 247 15.56 -16.50 10.00
N GLY A 248 15.40 -17.23 11.09
CA GLY A 248 15.02 -18.64 11.08
C GLY A 248 13.54 -18.91 10.85
N GLY A 249 12.70 -17.88 10.89
CA GLY A 249 11.24 -17.97 10.72
C GLY A 249 10.78 -17.65 9.30
N PRO A 250 9.47 -17.80 9.03
CA PRO A 250 8.89 -17.55 7.71
C PRO A 250 8.78 -16.07 7.35
N LYS A 251 8.87 -15.18 8.33
CA LYS A 251 8.80 -13.74 8.13
C LYS A 251 10.19 -13.11 8.20
N PRO A 252 10.45 -11.98 7.50
CA PRO A 252 11.66 -11.20 7.75
C PRO A 252 11.74 -10.77 9.21
N ARG A 253 12.91 -10.98 9.87
CA ARG A 253 13.18 -10.46 11.22
C ARG A 253 12.91 -8.95 11.28
N VAL A 254 13.51 -8.23 10.34
CA VAL A 254 13.29 -6.80 10.14
C VAL A 254 13.20 -6.49 8.65
N THR A 255 12.32 -5.55 8.31
CA THR A 255 12.26 -4.92 7.00
C THR A 255 12.65 -3.45 7.18
N ILE A 256 13.63 -2.99 6.44
CA ILE A 256 14.13 -1.61 6.50
C ILE A 256 13.84 -0.93 5.17
N THR A 257 13.23 0.24 5.23
CA THR A 257 13.17 1.19 4.11
C THR A 257 13.71 2.54 4.57
N THR A 258 14.37 3.25 3.67
CA THR A 258 14.98 4.55 3.97
C THR A 258 14.17 5.67 3.34
N HIS A 259 13.88 6.68 4.12
CA HIS A 259 13.11 7.84 3.70
C HIS A 259 13.88 9.13 4.02
N PRO A 260 13.82 10.15 3.15
CA PRO A 260 14.43 11.44 3.44
C PRO A 260 13.59 12.21 4.48
N ALA A 261 14.25 12.80 5.47
CA ALA A 261 13.63 13.78 6.35
C ALA A 261 13.77 15.20 5.78
N ALA A 262 12.96 16.13 6.28
CA ALA A 262 12.97 17.53 5.82
C ALA A 262 14.31 18.24 6.03
N ASP A 263 15.09 17.81 7.00
CA ASP A 263 16.44 18.33 7.31
C ASP A 263 17.56 17.63 6.54
N GLY A 264 17.23 16.78 5.55
CA GLY A 264 18.20 16.07 4.72
C GLY A 264 18.81 14.82 5.35
N GLN A 265 18.46 14.48 6.59
CA GLN A 265 18.89 13.24 7.20
C GLN A 265 18.05 12.06 6.70
N TRP A 266 18.58 10.85 6.88
CA TRP A 266 17.84 9.62 6.59
C TRP A 266 17.05 9.13 7.79
N VAL A 267 15.87 8.61 7.49
CA VAL A 267 15.04 7.86 8.44
C VAL A 267 14.95 6.42 7.97
N TRP A 268 15.35 5.47 8.78
CA TRP A 268 14.99 4.08 8.59
C TRP A 268 13.61 3.78 9.19
N TYR A 269 12.73 3.23 8.40
CA TYR A 269 11.41 2.78 8.80
C TYR A 269 11.42 1.27 8.92
N LEU A 270 11.30 0.78 10.16
CA LEU A 270 11.50 -0.62 10.52
C LEU A 270 10.16 -1.34 10.65
N GLY A 271 10.01 -2.44 9.92
CA GLY A 271 8.89 -3.35 9.97
C GLY A 271 9.36 -4.81 10.08
N GLY A 272 8.61 -5.75 9.52
CA GLY A 272 8.88 -7.17 9.62
C GLY A 272 8.33 -7.76 10.91
N ASP A 273 8.87 -8.89 11.36
CA ASP A 273 8.42 -9.59 12.57
C ASP A 273 8.58 -8.72 13.83
N LEU A 274 9.59 -7.86 13.87
CA LEU A 274 9.79 -6.84 14.91
C LEU A 274 8.53 -6.00 15.18
N ALA A 275 7.75 -5.69 14.15
CA ALA A 275 6.56 -4.83 14.22
C ALA A 275 5.24 -5.60 14.40
N GLU A 276 5.25 -6.92 14.24
CA GLU A 276 4.05 -7.76 14.31
C GLU A 276 3.80 -8.24 15.75
N ALA A 277 2.98 -9.21 15.97
CA ALA A 277 2.61 -9.87 17.23
C ALA A 277 3.21 -9.26 18.53
N ASP A 278 4.43 -9.64 18.89
CA ASP A 278 5.12 -9.10 20.07
C ASP A 278 5.34 -7.59 20.01
N GLY A 279 5.61 -7.05 18.82
CA GLY A 279 5.75 -5.60 18.60
C GLY A 279 4.47 -4.84 18.96
N VAL A 280 3.32 -5.38 18.58
CA VAL A 280 2.01 -4.78 18.87
C VAL A 280 1.71 -4.75 20.36
N ALA A 281 2.15 -5.78 21.09
CA ALA A 281 1.96 -5.89 22.54
C ALA A 281 2.85 -4.92 23.34
N ARG A 282 3.98 -4.45 22.77
CA ARG A 282 4.91 -3.54 23.46
C ARG A 282 4.36 -2.12 23.50
N ASP A 283 4.71 -1.38 24.54
CA ASP A 283 4.61 0.08 24.54
C ASP A 283 5.73 0.71 23.67
N GLU A 284 5.73 2.03 23.54
CA GLU A 284 6.70 2.75 22.71
C GLU A 284 8.14 2.51 23.19
N ALA A 285 8.40 2.62 24.49
CA ALA A 285 9.75 2.48 25.05
C ALA A 285 10.28 1.06 24.83
N ALA A 286 9.47 0.04 25.11
CA ALA A 286 9.82 -1.36 24.90
C ALA A 286 10.03 -1.69 23.42
N GLN A 287 9.23 -1.12 22.52
CA GLN A 287 9.39 -1.31 21.08
C GLN A 287 10.69 -0.68 20.57
N ILE A 288 11.04 0.53 21.03
CA ILE A 288 12.31 1.18 20.72
C ILE A 288 13.50 0.33 21.23
N GLN A 289 13.42 -0.19 22.47
CA GLN A 289 14.50 -1.04 23.00
C GLN A 289 14.64 -2.35 22.20
N ALA A 290 13.54 -2.97 21.79
CA ALA A 290 13.58 -4.15 20.93
C ALA A 290 14.24 -3.83 19.57
N ALA A 291 13.89 -2.69 18.96
CA ALA A 291 14.49 -2.25 17.71
C ALA A 291 16.01 -1.94 17.85
N LYS A 292 16.42 -1.30 18.96
CA LYS A 292 17.84 -1.05 19.27
C LYS A 292 18.61 -2.35 19.38
N LYS A 293 18.08 -3.33 20.13
CA LYS A 293 18.66 -4.65 20.27
C LYS A 293 18.80 -5.33 18.92
N GLU A 294 17.73 -5.36 18.13
CA GLU A 294 17.70 -5.99 16.81
C GLU A 294 18.77 -5.40 15.88
N LEU A 295 18.84 -4.07 15.78
CA LEU A 295 19.83 -3.40 14.93
C LEU A 295 21.26 -3.58 15.43
N SER A 296 21.49 -3.62 16.75
CA SER A 296 22.82 -3.86 17.32
C SER A 296 23.37 -5.26 16.99
N GLU A 297 22.48 -6.26 16.87
CA GLU A 297 22.83 -7.62 16.47
C GLU A 297 23.08 -7.72 14.96
N LEU A 298 22.23 -7.08 14.16
CA LEU A 298 22.23 -7.22 12.71
C LEU A 298 23.22 -6.30 12.01
N LEU A 299 23.39 -5.10 12.51
CA LEU A 299 24.20 -4.01 11.93
C LEU A 299 25.13 -3.37 12.98
N PRO A 300 25.98 -4.17 13.68
CA PRO A 300 26.77 -3.69 14.82
C PRO A 300 27.81 -2.63 14.45
N TRP A 301 28.01 -2.34 13.19
CA TRP A 301 28.91 -1.29 12.69
C TRP A 301 28.22 0.04 12.45
N VAL A 302 26.89 0.12 12.58
CA VAL A 302 26.13 1.35 12.43
C VAL A 302 26.06 2.03 13.80
N ASP A 303 26.63 3.21 13.89
CA ASP A 303 26.55 4.01 15.12
C ASP A 303 25.17 4.67 15.24
N LEU A 304 24.41 4.25 16.23
CA LEU A 304 23.06 4.76 16.53
C LEU A 304 23.03 5.58 17.83
N SER A 305 24.19 5.96 18.37
CA SER A 305 24.28 6.68 19.65
C SER A 305 23.61 8.05 19.62
N ALA A 306 23.69 8.76 18.47
CA ALA A 306 23.07 10.06 18.24
C ALA A 306 21.69 9.96 17.54
N ALA A 307 21.15 8.75 17.37
CA ALA A 307 19.90 8.57 16.66
C ALA A 307 18.68 8.97 17.49
N GLN A 308 17.70 9.59 16.82
CA GLN A 308 16.38 9.85 17.34
C GLN A 308 15.45 8.68 17.00
N TRP A 309 14.55 8.36 17.93
CA TRP A 309 13.67 7.20 17.83
C TRP A 309 12.22 7.59 18.04
N ALA A 310 11.33 7.00 17.28
CA ALA A 310 9.89 7.12 17.43
C ALA A 310 9.20 5.82 17.02
N THR A 311 7.95 5.66 17.36
CA THR A 311 7.13 4.53 16.89
C THR A 311 5.87 5.00 16.19
N LEU A 312 5.29 4.12 15.39
CA LEU A 312 4.05 4.37 14.66
C LEU A 312 3.18 3.11 14.66
N ARG A 313 1.97 3.24 15.20
CA ARG A 313 0.97 2.17 15.11
C ARG A 313 0.16 2.28 13.82
N VAL A 314 0.00 1.16 13.14
CA VAL A 314 -0.71 1.08 11.86
C VAL A 314 -1.66 -0.11 11.91
N ASP A 315 -2.96 0.14 11.73
CA ASP A 315 -3.95 -0.91 11.54
C ASP A 315 -4.10 -1.19 10.04
N ARG A 316 -3.73 -2.39 9.61
CA ARG A 316 -3.94 -2.82 8.23
C ARG A 316 -5.33 -3.43 8.12
N ALA A 317 -6.21 -2.74 7.43
CA ALA A 317 -7.55 -3.24 7.14
C ALA A 317 -7.54 -4.18 5.93
N GLU A 318 -8.20 -5.30 6.08
CA GLU A 318 -8.35 -6.32 5.04
C GLU A 318 -9.67 -7.08 5.23
N PRO A 319 -10.18 -7.80 4.22
CA PRO A 319 -11.36 -8.62 4.40
C PRO A 319 -11.09 -9.71 5.45
N ALA A 320 -12.07 -9.98 6.30
CA ALA A 320 -11.97 -11.06 7.25
C ALA A 320 -11.82 -12.40 6.51
N GLN A 321 -10.85 -13.21 6.93
CA GLN A 321 -10.56 -14.50 6.34
C GLN A 321 -10.56 -15.59 7.42
N SER A 322 -11.04 -16.78 7.07
CA SER A 322 -10.86 -17.98 7.89
C SER A 322 -9.43 -18.49 7.68
N GLY A 323 -8.55 -18.30 8.66
CA GLY A 323 -7.19 -18.86 8.65
C GLY A 323 -6.05 -17.83 8.61
N LEU A 324 -4.82 -18.33 8.58
CA LEU A 324 -3.57 -17.54 8.60
C LEU A 324 -3.10 -17.10 7.20
N ALA A 325 -3.88 -17.35 6.16
CA ALA A 325 -3.49 -17.02 4.80
C ALA A 325 -3.41 -15.50 4.57
N PHE A 326 -2.32 -15.03 3.96
CA PHE A 326 -2.21 -13.64 3.51
C PHE A 326 -2.87 -13.50 2.15
N PRO A 327 -3.72 -12.47 1.92
CA PRO A 327 -4.26 -12.23 0.60
C PRO A 327 -3.14 -11.83 -0.37
N TYR A 328 -3.05 -12.55 -1.49
CA TYR A 328 -2.09 -12.27 -2.57
C TYR A 328 -2.70 -11.41 -3.69
N ASN A 329 -4.01 -11.24 -3.67
CA ASN A 329 -4.79 -10.45 -4.63
C ASN A 329 -5.53 -9.32 -3.92
N ALA A 330 -5.95 -8.32 -4.66
CA ALA A 330 -6.97 -7.41 -4.20
C ALA A 330 -8.28 -8.17 -3.97
N PHE A 331 -9.06 -7.69 -3.01
CA PHE A 331 -10.39 -8.24 -2.72
C PHE A 331 -11.46 -7.28 -3.20
N LEU A 332 -12.50 -7.81 -3.82
CA LEU A 332 -13.70 -7.09 -4.24
C LEU A 332 -14.94 -7.92 -3.91
N HIS A 333 -15.88 -7.32 -3.22
CA HIS A 333 -17.22 -7.86 -2.96
C HIS A 333 -18.25 -6.99 -3.65
N GLU A 334 -19.27 -7.62 -4.23
CA GLU A 334 -20.28 -6.95 -5.03
C GLU A 334 -21.67 -7.20 -4.44
N GLN A 335 -22.44 -6.13 -4.26
CA GLN A 335 -23.81 -6.19 -3.76
C GLN A 335 -24.67 -5.12 -4.45
N GLY A 336 -25.37 -5.48 -5.50
CA GLY A 336 -26.16 -4.55 -6.29
C GLY A 336 -25.28 -3.47 -6.93
N LYS A 337 -25.58 -2.18 -6.63
CA LYS A 337 -24.76 -1.05 -7.11
C LYS A 337 -23.47 -0.83 -6.30
N LEU A 338 -23.31 -1.49 -5.16
CA LEU A 338 -22.21 -1.31 -4.26
C LEU A 338 -21.10 -2.32 -4.52
N LEU A 339 -19.86 -1.84 -4.60
CA LEU A 339 -18.65 -2.63 -4.62
C LEU A 339 -17.80 -2.23 -3.41
N VAL A 340 -17.33 -3.21 -2.65
CA VAL A 340 -16.52 -2.99 -1.45
C VAL A 340 -15.21 -3.73 -1.60
N GLY A 341 -14.09 -3.02 -1.39
CA GLY A 341 -12.83 -3.72 -1.56
C GLY A 341 -11.62 -3.13 -0.85
N TRP A 342 -10.57 -3.96 -0.83
CA TRP A 342 -9.25 -3.64 -0.31
C TRP A 342 -8.18 -4.15 -1.28
N PRO A 343 -7.17 -3.32 -1.61
CA PRO A 343 -6.04 -3.80 -2.39
C PRO A 343 -5.15 -4.74 -1.56
N THR A 344 -5.35 -4.79 -0.23
CA THR A 344 -4.57 -5.59 0.76
C THR A 344 -3.09 -5.23 0.86
N LYS A 345 -2.50 -4.68 -0.20
CA LYS A 345 -1.13 -4.14 -0.27
C LYS A 345 -1.10 -2.92 -1.19
N LEU A 346 -0.21 -1.96 -0.92
CA LEU A 346 0.01 -0.80 -1.79
C LEU A 346 0.24 -1.24 -3.25
N ALA A 347 1.09 -2.23 -3.45
CA ALA A 347 1.45 -2.76 -4.76
C ALA A 347 0.26 -3.26 -5.59
N LEU A 348 -0.82 -3.70 -4.96
CA LEU A 348 -2.01 -4.29 -5.61
C LEU A 348 -3.10 -3.27 -5.96
N ALA A 349 -2.83 -1.97 -5.87
CA ALA A 349 -3.78 -0.95 -6.33
C ALA A 349 -4.17 -1.12 -7.81
N PRO A 350 -3.24 -1.46 -8.74
CA PRO A 350 -3.59 -1.80 -10.12
C PRO A 350 -4.54 -3.01 -10.24
N ASP A 351 -4.29 -4.10 -9.50
CA ASP A 351 -5.15 -5.30 -9.51
C ASP A 351 -6.55 -4.99 -8.97
N PHE A 352 -6.65 -4.14 -7.95
CA PHE A 352 -7.93 -3.67 -7.46
C PHE A 352 -8.73 -2.91 -8.53
N ALA A 353 -8.06 -1.99 -9.24
CA ALA A 353 -8.69 -1.25 -10.32
C ALA A 353 -9.15 -2.16 -11.47
N ASP A 354 -8.34 -3.16 -11.84
CA ASP A 354 -8.72 -4.14 -12.89
C ASP A 354 -9.97 -4.94 -12.50
N ARG A 355 -10.09 -5.35 -11.24
CA ARG A 355 -11.28 -6.08 -10.74
C ARG A 355 -12.53 -5.21 -10.78
N VAL A 356 -12.42 -3.94 -10.39
CA VAL A 356 -13.54 -3.00 -10.49
C VAL A 356 -13.92 -2.77 -11.94
N LEU A 357 -12.96 -2.51 -12.83
CA LEU A 357 -13.21 -2.33 -14.26
C LEU A 357 -13.87 -3.57 -14.90
N ALA A 358 -13.42 -4.77 -14.54
CA ALA A 358 -14.04 -6.01 -14.99
C ALA A 358 -15.50 -6.14 -14.52
N ALA A 359 -15.80 -5.74 -13.27
CA ALA A 359 -17.15 -5.72 -12.74
C ALA A 359 -18.04 -4.71 -13.50
N LEU A 360 -17.53 -3.48 -13.71
CA LEU A 360 -18.27 -2.46 -14.49
C LEU A 360 -18.58 -2.92 -15.91
N SER A 361 -17.59 -3.52 -16.58
CA SER A 361 -17.74 -4.05 -17.95
C SER A 361 -18.76 -5.18 -18.02
N ARG A 362 -18.69 -6.13 -17.11
CA ARG A 362 -19.64 -7.26 -17.02
C ARG A 362 -21.07 -6.76 -16.81
N ASP A 363 -21.26 -5.71 -16.00
CA ASP A 363 -22.54 -5.12 -15.68
C ASP A 363 -23.03 -4.11 -16.75
N GLY A 364 -22.30 -3.95 -17.85
CA GLY A 364 -22.64 -3.06 -18.94
C GLY A 364 -22.58 -1.57 -18.60
N VAL A 365 -21.86 -1.18 -17.53
CA VAL A 365 -21.70 0.21 -17.12
C VAL A 365 -20.78 0.93 -18.12
N GLN A 366 -21.27 2.02 -18.71
CA GLN A 366 -20.57 2.80 -19.71
C GLN A 366 -20.41 4.25 -19.26
N PRO A 367 -19.36 4.95 -19.71
CA PRO A 367 -19.24 6.38 -19.52
C PRO A 367 -20.46 7.11 -20.10
N THR A 368 -20.99 8.06 -19.34
CA THR A 368 -22.11 8.90 -19.79
C THR A 368 -21.78 10.37 -19.66
N THR A 369 -22.53 11.21 -20.38
CA THR A 369 -22.35 12.66 -20.28
C THR A 369 -23.05 13.18 -19.03
N HIS A 370 -22.34 13.87 -18.18
CA HIS A 370 -22.85 14.55 -17.01
C HIS A 370 -22.65 16.05 -17.11
N ALA A 371 -23.44 16.82 -16.37
CA ALA A 371 -23.16 18.23 -16.17
C ALA A 371 -21.80 18.38 -15.45
N PRO A 372 -21.02 19.43 -15.76
CA PRO A 372 -19.79 19.72 -15.04
C PRO A 372 -20.04 19.77 -13.53
N LEU A 373 -19.11 19.20 -12.76
CA LEU A 373 -19.16 19.30 -11.32
C LEU A 373 -18.98 20.76 -10.87
N PRO A 374 -19.79 21.26 -9.94
CA PRO A 374 -19.55 22.57 -9.37
C PRO A 374 -18.22 22.58 -8.60
N ALA A 375 -17.73 23.76 -8.22
CA ALA A 375 -16.60 23.84 -7.31
C ALA A 375 -16.95 23.14 -5.99
N LEU A 376 -16.21 22.10 -5.65
CA LEU A 376 -16.39 21.27 -4.46
C LEU A 376 -15.25 21.51 -3.47
N PRO A 377 -15.49 21.43 -2.14
CA PRO A 377 -14.42 21.43 -1.16
C PRO A 377 -13.51 20.23 -1.41
N ARG A 378 -12.19 20.46 -1.46
CA ARG A 378 -11.21 19.40 -1.74
C ARG A 378 -10.56 18.90 -0.47
N PRO A 379 -10.32 17.58 -0.33
CA PRO A 379 -9.48 17.06 0.74
C PRO A 379 -8.05 17.58 0.58
N SER A 380 -7.35 17.80 1.70
CA SER A 380 -5.90 18.05 1.65
C SER A 380 -5.14 16.78 1.26
N VAL A 381 -3.89 16.94 0.84
CA VAL A 381 -2.99 15.81 0.58
C VAL A 381 -2.17 15.52 1.84
N ALA A 382 -1.93 14.24 2.17
CA ALA A 382 -1.20 13.80 3.36
C ALA A 382 0.33 14.02 3.24
#